data_93acf539434abbe6bc47502da37f6869
#
_entry.id   93acf539434abbe6bc47502da37f6869
#
_cell.length_a   1.000
_cell.length_b   1.000
_cell.length_c   1.000
_cell.angle_alpha   90.00
_cell.angle_beta   90.00
_cell.angle_gamma   90.00
#
_symmetry.space_group_name_H-M   'P 1'
#
loop_
_entity.id
_entity.type
_entity.pdbx_description
1 polymer ?
#
loop_
_entity_poly.entity_id
_entity_poly.type
_entity_poly.pdbx_seq_one_letter_code
_entity_poly.pdbx_strand_id
1 'polypeptide(L)'
;MARIGDIHLDRSGRQRGKGGSMKGWFLLYHSPKAYKQILAGFERLSVTHYTPLLTVITKRADSKTSVRINQRPLFPAYLFLCFDPEVVHTTKITQLIGVNEFVKIGGKIRPLPEAVIAGLRYLELKEVDKSDQSVSYSNVPVELLAKLEEINGQSEPVNRMASLINFLDGYVRTAH
;
A
#
# COMPACT_ATOMS: atom_id res chain seq x y z
N MET A 1 21.07 -2.27 39.83
CA MET A 1 21.58 -0.92 39.47
C MET A 1 21.44 -0.72 37.97
N ALA A 2 20.42 0.00 37.53
CA ALA A 2 20.20 0.32 36.14
C ALA A 2 21.02 1.57 35.76
N ARG A 3 21.89 1.47 34.76
CA ARG A 3 22.65 2.61 34.24
C ARG A 3 21.69 3.48 33.38
N ILE A 4 21.56 4.73 33.83
CA ILE A 4 20.89 5.81 33.10
C ILE A 4 21.76 6.10 31.84
N GLY A 5 21.19 5.91 30.68
CA GLY A 5 21.85 6.21 29.39
C GLY A 5 22.01 7.71 29.21
N ASP A 6 23.20 8.13 28.83
CA ASP A 6 23.60 9.51 28.56
C ASP A 6 22.72 10.14 27.46
N ILE A 7 21.99 11.17 27.81
CA ILE A 7 21.25 12.04 26.89
C ILE A 7 22.26 13.04 26.32
N HIS A 8 22.64 12.87 25.07
CA HIS A 8 23.51 13.84 24.38
C HIS A 8 22.64 14.98 23.79
N LEU A 9 22.76 16.16 24.41
CA LEU A 9 22.11 17.38 23.94
C LEU A 9 23.09 18.14 23.03
N ASP A 10 22.58 18.69 21.93
CA ASP A 10 23.34 19.60 21.10
C ASP A 10 23.43 21.00 21.75
N ARG A 11 24.29 21.89 21.21
CA ARG A 11 24.51 23.24 21.74
C ARG A 11 23.28 24.14 21.68
N SER A 12 22.16 23.71 21.11
CA SER A 12 20.89 24.45 21.02
C SER A 12 19.81 23.89 21.95
N GLY A 13 20.12 22.90 22.79
CA GLY A 13 19.20 22.34 23.79
C GLY A 13 18.06 21.49 23.18
N ARG A 14 18.14 21.10 21.89
CA ARG A 14 17.18 20.20 21.26
C ARG A 14 17.63 18.76 21.45
N GLN A 15 16.74 17.93 21.99
CA GLN A 15 16.92 16.50 21.95
C GLN A 15 17.00 16.08 20.47
N ARG A 16 18.15 15.60 20.03
CA ARG A 16 18.22 14.78 18.81
C ARG A 16 17.47 13.51 19.11
N GLY A 17 16.20 13.45 18.68
CA GLY A 17 15.49 12.19 18.63
C GLY A 17 16.36 11.21 17.86
N LYS A 18 16.62 10.04 18.45
CA LYS A 18 17.17 8.87 17.74
C LYS A 18 16.42 8.79 16.43
N GLY A 19 17.12 8.83 15.30
CA GLY A 19 16.56 8.80 13.97
C GLY A 19 15.50 7.71 13.88
N GLY A 20 14.25 8.09 14.01
CA GLY A 20 13.13 7.18 13.83
C GLY A 20 13.20 6.71 12.38
N SER A 21 13.29 5.42 12.16
CA SER A 21 13.19 4.80 10.85
C SER A 21 12.03 5.47 10.10
N MET A 22 12.35 6.18 9.01
CA MET A 22 11.37 6.87 8.15
C MET A 22 10.67 5.86 7.21
N LYS A 23 10.36 4.68 7.74
CA LYS A 23 9.66 3.62 7.03
C LYS A 23 8.30 4.12 6.57
N GLY A 24 8.01 3.99 5.29
CA GLY A 24 6.76 4.43 4.70
C GLY A 24 6.30 3.53 3.56
N TRP A 25 5.03 3.66 3.19
CA TRP A 25 4.45 2.97 2.05
C TRP A 25 4.61 3.81 0.78
N PHE A 26 5.08 3.20 -0.28
CA PHE A 26 5.27 3.82 -1.59
C PHE A 26 4.54 3.03 -2.66
N LEU A 27 4.03 3.71 -3.68
CA LEU A 27 3.36 3.07 -4.82
C LEU A 27 4.37 2.83 -5.94
N LEU A 28 4.41 1.59 -6.44
CA LEU A 28 5.31 1.15 -7.49
C LEU A 28 4.54 0.67 -8.71
N TYR A 29 5.00 1.07 -9.90
CA TYR A 29 4.54 0.55 -11.19
C TYR A 29 5.51 -0.51 -11.71
N HIS A 30 4.97 -1.65 -12.17
CA HIS A 30 5.78 -2.78 -12.60
C HIS A 30 5.18 -3.54 -13.78
N SER A 31 5.99 -4.37 -14.45
CA SER A 31 5.52 -5.32 -15.45
C SER A 31 4.83 -6.52 -14.79
N PRO A 32 3.54 -6.79 -15.08
CA PRO A 32 2.84 -7.95 -14.52
C PRO A 32 3.52 -9.29 -14.82
N LYS A 33 4.17 -9.41 -15.97
CA LYS A 33 4.89 -10.62 -16.40
C LYS A 33 6.10 -10.95 -15.51
N ALA A 34 6.71 -9.93 -14.88
CA ALA A 34 7.88 -10.08 -14.03
C ALA A 34 7.52 -10.17 -12.54
N TYR A 35 6.25 -10.25 -12.16
CA TYR A 35 5.78 -10.16 -10.79
C TYR A 35 6.53 -11.10 -9.82
N LYS A 36 6.64 -12.38 -10.14
CA LYS A 36 7.36 -13.36 -9.30
C LYS A 36 8.84 -13.00 -9.10
N GLN A 37 9.50 -12.52 -10.16
CA GLN A 37 10.90 -12.13 -10.12
C GLN A 37 11.11 -10.88 -9.28
N ILE A 38 10.19 -9.92 -9.35
CA ILE A 38 10.18 -8.71 -8.54
C ILE A 38 10.03 -9.07 -7.06
N LEU A 39 9.11 -9.97 -6.70
CA LEU A 39 8.92 -10.41 -5.31
C LEU A 39 10.20 -11.04 -4.73
N ALA A 40 10.87 -11.91 -5.48
CA ALA A 40 12.16 -12.47 -5.07
C ALA A 40 13.23 -11.39 -4.87
N GLY A 41 13.17 -10.30 -5.65
CA GLY A 41 14.04 -9.13 -5.45
C GLY A 41 13.74 -8.40 -4.15
N PHE A 42 12.46 -8.23 -3.79
CA PHE A 42 12.05 -7.59 -2.53
C PHE A 42 12.46 -8.39 -1.31
N GLU A 43 12.36 -9.72 -1.36
CA GLU A 43 12.83 -10.60 -0.29
C GLU A 43 14.33 -10.38 -0.03
N ARG A 44 15.15 -10.35 -1.09
CA ARG A 44 16.60 -10.10 -0.98
C ARG A 44 16.94 -8.72 -0.41
N LEU A 45 16.09 -7.72 -0.67
CA LEU A 45 16.25 -6.36 -0.14
C LEU A 45 15.58 -6.17 1.22
N SER A 46 14.91 -7.21 1.78
CA SER A 46 14.12 -7.14 3.01
C SER A 46 13.05 -6.03 2.97
N VAL A 47 12.41 -5.86 1.80
CA VAL A 47 11.34 -4.88 1.57
C VAL A 47 9.99 -5.57 1.68
N THR A 48 9.10 -5.02 2.51
CA THR A 48 7.73 -5.50 2.65
C THR A 48 6.88 -5.00 1.47
N HIS A 49 6.05 -5.86 0.89
CA HIS A 49 5.13 -5.48 -0.18
C HIS A 49 3.68 -5.83 0.17
N TYR A 50 2.75 -5.15 -0.49
CA TYR A 50 1.32 -5.40 -0.39
C TYR A 50 0.65 -5.18 -1.75
N THR A 51 -0.15 -6.14 -2.17
CA THR A 51 -0.97 -6.06 -3.38
C THR A 51 -2.42 -6.29 -2.98
N PRO A 52 -3.27 -5.25 -2.96
CA PRO A 52 -4.69 -5.43 -2.69
C PRO A 52 -5.33 -6.39 -3.69
N LEU A 53 -6.15 -7.31 -3.20
CA LEU A 53 -6.83 -8.31 -4.00
C LEU A 53 -8.32 -8.00 -4.12
N LEU A 54 -8.86 -8.20 -5.31
CA LEU A 54 -10.29 -8.19 -5.58
C LEU A 54 -10.77 -9.65 -5.65
N THR A 55 -11.74 -9.99 -4.82
CA THR A 55 -12.39 -11.30 -4.86
C THR A 55 -13.52 -11.29 -5.88
N VAL A 56 -13.45 -12.14 -6.89
CA VAL A 56 -14.46 -12.29 -7.93
C VAL A 56 -15.14 -13.64 -7.78
N ILE A 57 -16.42 -13.61 -7.47
CA ILE A 57 -17.27 -14.80 -7.35
C ILE A 57 -18.01 -15.01 -8.67
N THR A 58 -17.72 -16.11 -9.37
CA THR A 58 -18.42 -16.48 -10.61
C THR A 58 -19.18 -17.79 -10.42
N LYS A 59 -20.42 -17.83 -10.94
CA LYS A 59 -21.18 -19.08 -10.99
C LYS A 59 -20.51 -20.03 -11.98
N ARG A 60 -20.40 -21.30 -11.61
CA ARG A 60 -19.93 -22.34 -12.54
C ARG A 60 -21.02 -22.66 -13.57
N ALA A 61 -20.63 -22.73 -14.83
CA ALA A 61 -21.57 -23.05 -15.91
C ALA A 61 -22.07 -24.52 -15.84
N ASP A 62 -21.29 -25.38 -15.18
CA ASP A 62 -21.54 -26.83 -15.04
C ASP A 62 -22.31 -27.21 -13.75
N SER A 63 -22.67 -26.24 -12.91
CA SER A 63 -23.35 -26.52 -11.64
C SER A 63 -24.27 -25.36 -11.22
N LYS A 64 -25.49 -25.69 -10.79
CA LYS A 64 -26.48 -24.69 -10.31
C LYS A 64 -26.15 -24.12 -8.93
N THR A 65 -25.31 -24.78 -8.16
CA THR A 65 -25.05 -24.45 -6.73
C THR A 65 -23.60 -24.13 -6.44
N SER A 66 -22.64 -24.47 -7.29
CA SER A 66 -21.23 -24.22 -7.01
C SER A 66 -20.76 -22.90 -7.63
N VAL A 67 -19.97 -22.18 -6.84
CA VAL A 67 -19.32 -20.92 -7.23
C VAL A 67 -17.82 -21.11 -7.36
N ARG A 68 -17.20 -20.36 -8.24
CA ARG A 68 -15.75 -20.24 -8.36
C ARG A 68 -15.33 -18.92 -7.74
N ILE A 69 -14.46 -18.98 -6.75
CA ILE A 69 -13.86 -17.79 -6.13
C ILE A 69 -12.48 -17.59 -6.77
N ASN A 70 -12.29 -16.46 -7.42
CA ASN A 70 -11.02 -16.04 -7.99
C ASN A 70 -10.56 -14.76 -7.32
N GLN A 71 -9.26 -14.69 -7.04
CA GLN A 71 -8.64 -13.45 -6.57
C GLN A 71 -7.73 -12.89 -7.65
N ARG A 72 -7.81 -11.60 -7.88
CA ARG A 72 -6.96 -10.88 -8.81
C ARG A 72 -6.51 -9.55 -8.19
N PRO A 73 -5.36 -9.01 -8.59
CA PRO A 73 -4.94 -7.70 -8.13
C PRO A 73 -6.01 -6.64 -8.38
N LEU A 74 -6.34 -5.85 -7.36
CA LEU A 74 -7.26 -4.71 -7.48
C LEU A 74 -6.70 -3.66 -8.43
N PHE A 75 -5.37 -3.47 -8.39
CA PHE A 75 -4.62 -2.56 -9.26
C PHE A 75 -3.55 -3.35 -10.02
N PRO A 76 -3.88 -3.97 -11.18
CA PRO A 76 -2.90 -4.68 -11.99
C PRO A 76 -1.71 -3.79 -12.35
N ALA A 77 -0.51 -4.36 -12.35
CA ALA A 77 0.76 -3.67 -12.59
C ALA A 77 1.21 -2.67 -11.49
N TYR A 78 0.47 -2.57 -10.39
CA TYR A 78 0.84 -1.71 -9.27
C TYR A 78 0.91 -2.51 -7.97
N LEU A 79 1.83 -2.13 -7.09
CA LEU A 79 1.93 -2.68 -5.75
C LEU A 79 2.45 -1.63 -4.77
N PHE A 80 2.18 -1.86 -3.50
CA PHE A 80 2.62 -1.00 -2.42
C PHE A 80 3.85 -1.60 -1.76
N LEU A 81 4.89 -0.77 -1.55
CA LEU A 81 6.13 -1.15 -0.88
C LEU A 81 6.29 -0.39 0.42
N CYS A 82 6.60 -1.12 1.50
CA CYS A 82 6.94 -0.51 2.78
C CYS A 82 8.44 -0.68 3.05
N PHE A 83 9.17 0.41 3.05
CA PHE A 83 10.61 0.43 3.31
C PHE A 83 11.06 1.80 3.81
N ASP A 84 12.29 1.86 4.31
CA ASP A 84 12.97 3.10 4.67
C ASP A 84 13.95 3.47 3.55
N PRO A 85 13.76 4.60 2.85
CA PRO A 85 14.63 5.03 1.76
C PRO A 85 16.08 5.31 2.18
N GLU A 86 16.33 5.56 3.47
CA GLU A 86 17.69 5.72 3.99
C GLU A 86 18.41 4.38 4.16
N VAL A 87 17.65 3.29 4.36
CA VAL A 87 18.18 1.93 4.49
C VAL A 87 18.28 1.24 3.13
N VAL A 88 17.19 1.30 2.36
CA VAL A 88 17.13 0.75 1.00
C VAL A 88 16.87 1.89 0.02
N HIS A 89 17.89 2.33 -0.66
CA HIS A 89 17.76 3.43 -1.62
C HIS A 89 16.82 3.03 -2.78
N THR A 90 15.98 3.97 -3.22
CA THR A 90 14.99 3.75 -4.29
C THR A 90 15.59 3.19 -5.58
N THR A 91 16.84 3.55 -5.89
CA THR A 91 17.56 3.02 -7.07
C THR A 91 17.78 1.51 -7.02
N LYS A 92 17.99 0.92 -5.83
CA LYS A 92 18.11 -0.55 -5.70
C LYS A 92 16.83 -1.26 -6.07
N ILE A 93 15.69 -0.63 -5.80
CA ILE A 93 14.37 -1.16 -6.14
C ILE A 93 14.10 -0.99 -7.64
N THR A 94 14.37 0.19 -8.21
CA THR A 94 14.14 0.45 -9.64
C THR A 94 15.09 -0.29 -10.57
N GLN A 95 16.20 -0.80 -10.07
CA GLN A 95 17.14 -1.68 -10.82
C GLN A 95 16.67 -3.14 -10.89
N LEU A 96 15.62 -3.53 -10.14
CA LEU A 96 15.06 -4.88 -10.24
C LEU A 96 14.38 -5.06 -11.59
N ILE A 97 14.68 -6.19 -12.24
CA ILE A 97 14.09 -6.52 -13.55
C ILE A 97 12.57 -6.58 -13.44
N GLY A 98 11.89 -5.81 -14.28
CA GLY A 98 10.44 -5.73 -14.32
C GLY A 98 9.84 -4.61 -13.46
N VAL A 99 10.62 -3.93 -12.65
CA VAL A 99 10.23 -2.68 -12.01
C VAL A 99 10.34 -1.55 -13.06
N ASN A 100 9.28 -0.76 -13.22
CA ASN A 100 9.30 0.39 -14.12
C ASN A 100 9.71 1.65 -13.36
N GLU A 101 8.85 2.12 -12.44
CA GLU A 101 9.12 3.34 -11.69
C GLU A 101 8.29 3.42 -10.40
N PHE A 102 8.70 4.30 -9.48
CA PHE A 102 7.82 4.73 -8.41
C PHE A 102 6.79 5.74 -8.93
N VAL A 103 5.54 5.56 -8.52
CA VAL A 103 4.48 6.52 -8.83
C VAL A 103 4.71 7.80 -8.03
N LYS A 104 4.68 8.94 -8.73
CA LYS A 104 4.80 10.25 -8.11
C LYS A 104 3.43 10.74 -7.66
N ILE A 105 3.31 11.12 -6.41
CA ILE A 105 2.12 11.73 -5.82
C ILE A 105 2.42 13.21 -5.56
N GLY A 106 1.63 14.10 -6.15
CA GLY A 106 1.93 15.54 -6.13
C GLY A 106 3.27 15.88 -6.78
N GLY A 107 3.64 15.13 -7.84
CA GLY A 107 4.87 15.35 -8.61
C GLY A 107 6.15 14.80 -7.97
N LYS A 108 6.08 14.13 -6.80
CA LYS A 108 7.26 13.61 -6.08
C LYS A 108 7.02 12.17 -5.62
N ILE A 109 8.11 11.38 -5.54
CA ILE A 109 8.09 10.09 -4.84
C ILE A 109 7.99 10.41 -3.34
N ARG A 110 6.88 10.01 -2.71
CA ARG A 110 6.63 10.27 -1.30
C ARG A 110 5.86 9.12 -0.66
N PRO A 111 5.99 8.94 0.66
CA PRO A 111 5.24 7.92 1.36
C PRO A 111 3.74 8.26 1.35
N LEU A 112 2.93 7.21 1.24
CA LEU A 112 1.49 7.27 1.36
C LEU A 112 1.07 7.25 2.83
N PRO A 113 -0.05 7.88 3.19
CA PRO A 113 -0.63 7.77 4.52
C PRO A 113 -0.93 6.31 4.87
N GLU A 114 -0.56 5.89 6.08
CA GLU A 114 -0.84 4.52 6.60
C GLU A 114 -2.34 4.21 6.56
N ALA A 115 -3.20 5.21 6.77
CA ALA A 115 -4.65 5.08 6.71
C ALA A 115 -5.16 4.57 5.34
N VAL A 116 -4.48 4.91 4.24
CA VAL A 116 -4.82 4.41 2.89
C VAL A 116 -4.62 2.90 2.82
N ILE A 117 -3.49 2.41 3.31
CA ILE A 117 -3.18 0.98 3.32
C ILE A 117 -4.14 0.23 4.26
N ALA A 118 -4.41 0.79 5.43
CA ALA A 118 -5.37 0.23 6.38
C ALA A 118 -6.78 0.16 5.77
N GLY A 119 -7.22 1.20 5.06
CA GLY A 119 -8.49 1.22 4.36
C GLY A 119 -8.60 0.18 3.25
N LEU A 120 -7.56 0.02 2.43
CA LEU A 120 -7.53 -1.02 1.39
C LEU A 120 -7.59 -2.43 1.98
N ARG A 121 -6.86 -2.70 3.07
CA ARG A 121 -6.92 -3.98 3.80
C ARG A 121 -8.29 -4.23 4.40
N TYR A 122 -8.93 -3.20 4.94
CA TYR A 122 -10.29 -3.31 5.47
C TYR A 122 -11.29 -3.73 4.39
N LEU A 123 -11.25 -3.09 3.20
CA LEU A 123 -12.13 -3.44 2.09
C LEU A 123 -11.92 -4.86 1.60
N GLU A 124 -10.67 -5.33 1.53
CA GLU A 124 -10.34 -6.70 1.15
C GLU A 124 -10.93 -7.72 2.12
N LEU A 125 -10.85 -7.48 3.43
CA LEU A 125 -11.44 -8.34 4.45
C LEU A 125 -12.96 -8.32 4.42
N LYS A 126 -13.59 -7.14 4.23
CA LYS A 126 -15.05 -6.97 4.13
C LYS A 126 -15.65 -7.77 2.97
N GLU A 127 -14.92 -7.92 1.85
CA GLU A 127 -15.37 -8.72 0.72
C GLU A 127 -15.32 -10.23 0.99
N VAL A 128 -14.37 -10.70 1.81
CA VAL A 128 -14.21 -12.10 2.16
C VAL A 128 -15.22 -12.53 3.22
N ASP A 129 -15.52 -11.68 4.17
CA ASP A 129 -16.35 -12.00 5.33
C ASP A 129 -17.64 -11.19 5.37
N LYS A 130 -18.59 -11.51 4.47
CA LYS A 130 -19.93 -10.90 4.46
C LYS A 130 -20.78 -11.28 5.66
N SER A 131 -20.34 -12.21 6.51
CA SER A 131 -21.09 -12.74 7.65
C SER A 131 -20.77 -12.09 8.98
N ASP A 132 -19.62 -11.42 9.13
CA ASP A 132 -19.20 -10.83 10.39
C ASP A 132 -18.93 -9.32 10.25
N GLN A 133 -19.87 -8.51 10.72
CA GLN A 133 -19.82 -7.05 10.69
C GLN A 133 -18.93 -6.43 11.79
N SER A 134 -18.10 -7.22 12.47
CA SER A 134 -17.42 -6.81 13.71
C SER A 134 -15.95 -6.38 13.54
N VAL A 135 -15.42 -6.24 12.32
CA VAL A 135 -14.05 -5.75 12.14
C VAL A 135 -14.00 -4.23 12.25
N SER A 136 -13.79 -3.74 13.46
CA SER A 136 -13.57 -2.31 13.75
C SER A 136 -12.13 -1.91 13.45
N TYR A 137 -11.89 -1.20 12.36
CA TYR A 137 -10.66 -0.44 12.17
C TYR A 137 -10.85 0.99 12.67
N SER A 138 -10.51 1.24 13.94
CA SER A 138 -10.78 2.50 14.64
C SER A 138 -9.98 3.72 14.14
N ASN A 139 -9.05 3.55 13.18
CA ASN A 139 -8.12 4.59 12.78
C ASN A 139 -8.21 5.01 11.30
N VAL A 140 -9.24 4.56 10.56
CA VAL A 140 -9.42 4.97 9.16
C VAL A 140 -10.56 5.99 9.08
N PRO A 141 -10.32 7.22 8.59
CA PRO A 141 -11.35 8.22 8.42
C PRO A 141 -12.50 7.74 7.52
N VAL A 142 -13.73 8.05 7.90
CA VAL A 142 -14.95 7.59 7.17
C VAL A 142 -14.95 8.09 5.73
N GLU A 143 -14.52 9.33 5.50
CA GLU A 143 -14.44 9.94 4.18
C GLU A 143 -13.41 9.21 3.29
N LEU A 144 -12.30 8.77 3.88
CA LEU A 144 -11.29 7.98 3.19
C LEU A 144 -11.85 6.60 2.80
N LEU A 145 -12.55 5.91 3.70
CA LEU A 145 -13.19 4.62 3.40
C LEU A 145 -14.22 4.75 2.28
N ALA A 146 -15.10 5.76 2.36
CA ALA A 146 -16.12 6.00 1.33
C ALA A 146 -15.48 6.21 -0.05
N LYS A 147 -14.36 6.95 -0.10
CA LYS A 147 -13.63 7.16 -1.36
C LYS A 147 -12.95 5.90 -1.88
N LEU A 148 -12.35 5.11 -1.02
CA LEU A 148 -11.75 3.83 -1.40
C LEU A 148 -12.81 2.81 -1.85
N GLU A 149 -14.01 2.79 -1.24
CA GLU A 149 -15.15 1.99 -1.68
C GLU A 149 -15.62 2.40 -3.09
N GLU A 150 -15.73 3.70 -3.36
CA GLU A 150 -16.05 4.23 -4.70
C GLU A 150 -15.03 3.77 -5.75
N ILE A 151 -13.73 3.85 -5.42
CA ILE A 151 -12.64 3.39 -6.31
C ILE A 151 -12.73 1.89 -6.53
N ASN A 152 -12.95 1.11 -5.48
CA ASN A 152 -13.08 -0.35 -5.55
C ASN A 152 -14.27 -0.78 -6.40
N GLY A 153 -15.36 -0.05 -6.37
CA GLY A 153 -16.59 -0.32 -7.14
C GLY A 153 -16.46 -0.09 -8.65
N GLN A 154 -15.39 0.53 -9.13
CA GLN A 154 -15.20 0.75 -10.56
C GLN A 154 -14.86 -0.56 -11.29
N SER A 155 -15.49 -0.81 -12.44
CA SER A 155 -15.30 -2.05 -13.22
C SER A 155 -13.91 -2.17 -13.82
N GLU A 156 -13.40 -1.05 -14.39
CA GLU A 156 -12.16 -1.04 -15.16
C GLU A 156 -10.93 -0.78 -14.26
N PRO A 157 -9.91 -1.67 -14.30
CA PRO A 157 -8.70 -1.51 -13.49
C PRO A 157 -7.94 -0.21 -13.72
N VAL A 158 -7.92 0.28 -14.97
CA VAL A 158 -7.25 1.54 -15.34
C VAL A 158 -7.95 2.72 -14.66
N ASN A 159 -9.28 2.72 -14.66
CA ASN A 159 -10.06 3.78 -14.00
C ASN A 159 -9.86 3.76 -12.48
N ARG A 160 -9.82 2.57 -11.87
CA ARG A 160 -9.52 2.43 -10.43
C ARG A 160 -8.19 3.06 -10.07
N MET A 161 -7.13 2.76 -10.84
CA MET A 161 -5.80 3.30 -10.57
C MET A 161 -5.74 4.80 -10.79
N ALA A 162 -6.33 5.31 -11.88
CA ALA A 162 -6.38 6.75 -12.15
C ALA A 162 -7.13 7.49 -11.04
N SER A 163 -8.25 6.96 -10.56
CA SER A 163 -9.02 7.52 -9.44
C SER A 163 -8.24 7.49 -8.14
N LEU A 164 -7.48 6.41 -7.86
CA LEU A 164 -6.62 6.33 -6.69
C LEU A 164 -5.52 7.39 -6.72
N ILE A 165 -4.80 7.53 -7.85
CA ILE A 165 -3.72 8.52 -7.99
C ILE A 165 -4.28 9.94 -7.82
N ASN A 166 -5.39 10.27 -8.49
CA ASN A 166 -6.04 11.58 -8.38
C ASN A 166 -6.47 11.89 -6.93
N PHE A 167 -7.03 10.88 -6.25
CA PHE A 167 -7.38 11.02 -4.84
C PHE A 167 -6.16 11.28 -3.97
N LEU A 168 -5.08 10.51 -4.14
CA LEU A 168 -3.84 10.67 -3.39
C LEU A 168 -3.19 12.05 -3.64
N ASP A 169 -3.21 12.52 -4.88
CA ASP A 169 -2.71 13.87 -5.23
C ASP A 169 -3.49 14.97 -4.49
N GLY A 170 -4.80 14.85 -4.43
CA GLY A 170 -5.67 15.76 -3.68
C GLY A 170 -5.42 15.66 -2.16
N TYR A 171 -5.39 14.45 -1.64
CA TYR A 171 -5.20 14.18 -0.21
C TYR A 171 -3.87 14.75 0.33
N VAL A 172 -2.80 14.62 -0.43
CA VAL A 172 -1.49 15.16 -0.04
C VAL A 172 -1.47 16.70 -0.09
N ARG A 173 -2.22 17.34 -1.00
CA ARG A 173 -2.31 18.80 -1.08
C ARG A 173 -3.09 19.42 0.08
N THR A 174 -4.08 18.70 0.61
CA THR A 174 -4.93 19.18 1.72
C THR A 174 -4.33 18.92 3.11
N ALA A 175 -3.34 18.01 3.21
CA ALA A 175 -2.66 17.67 4.46
C ALA A 175 -1.52 18.65 4.84
N HIS A 176 -1.35 19.72 4.09
CA HIS A 176 -0.46 20.84 4.38
C HIS A 176 -1.28 22.11 4.59
#